data_fc0ffdca71606ec6d28f252ff83d678d
#
_entry.id   fc0ffdca71606ec6d28f252ff83d678d
#
_cell.length_a   1.000
_cell.length_b   1.000
_cell.length_c   1.000
_cell.angle_alpha   90.00
_cell.angle_beta   90.00
_cell.angle_gamma   90.00
#
_symmetry.space_group_name_H-M   'P 1'
#
loop_
_entity.id
_entity.type
_entity.pdbx_description
1 polymer ?
#
loop_
_entity_poly.entity_id
_entity_poly.type
_entity_poly.pdbx_seq_one_letter_code
_entity_poly.pdbx_strand_id
1 'polypeptide(L)'
;KVIKMDDENPMVFTADVAIKPEVELGTYKGVEVAKQETSVSDDEVNAEIEKTQNQNSRTEVVEGRPVQNKDIVSIDFEGFIDDVPFEGGKGTNYPLTIGSHTFIDTFEDQLVGANVGDEVEVKVTFPEDYQAEALKGKEALFKVTVNEIKEKILPALDDEFAQDVSEFDTFADYKADVKKKLEEAKAINAKNLKERFAIDQVIANSKMDIADPIVNDQITRMINDFQRSIEQQGMSVEQYLQYAGATMDQFRETMKPDALKRLQQRYVVEAIVKAENIKVSDEEFEQELEAQAKRYNIELSDFKNILDDEARAQIKEDAAIRKAIDLV
;
A
#
# COMPACT_ATOMS: atom_id res chain seq x y z
N LYS A 1 -10.81 38.78 -14.46
CA LYS A 1 -10.97 39.43 -15.76
C LYS A 1 -10.53 40.88 -15.64
N VAL A 2 -9.60 41.35 -16.52
CA VAL A 2 -9.19 42.74 -16.56
C VAL A 2 -10.32 43.53 -17.23
N ILE A 3 -10.79 44.59 -16.58
CA ILE A 3 -11.89 45.43 -17.06
C ILE A 3 -11.33 46.67 -17.79
N LYS A 4 -10.28 47.27 -17.21
CA LYS A 4 -9.63 48.46 -17.75
C LYS A 4 -8.14 48.42 -17.44
N MET A 5 -7.32 48.69 -18.46
CA MET A 5 -5.89 48.82 -18.36
C MET A 5 -5.45 49.90 -19.35
N ASP A 6 -5.10 51.08 -18.86
CA ASP A 6 -4.50 52.17 -19.61
C ASP A 6 -3.38 52.82 -18.79
N ASP A 7 -2.46 53.52 -19.42
CA ASP A 7 -1.25 54.06 -18.77
C ASP A 7 -1.53 55.26 -17.85
N GLU A 8 -2.75 55.81 -17.85
CA GLU A 8 -3.13 57.00 -17.09
C GLU A 8 -4.05 56.71 -15.90
N ASN A 9 -4.61 55.48 -15.79
CA ASN A 9 -5.55 55.12 -14.74
C ASN A 9 -5.12 53.84 -13.99
N PRO A 10 -5.54 53.68 -12.73
CA PRO A 10 -5.33 52.40 -12.03
C PRO A 10 -5.98 51.24 -12.78
N MET A 11 -5.28 50.10 -12.84
CA MET A 11 -5.83 48.89 -13.39
C MET A 11 -7.08 48.44 -12.60
N VAL A 12 -8.16 48.22 -13.32
CA VAL A 12 -9.43 47.71 -12.77
C VAL A 12 -9.63 46.27 -13.23
N PHE A 13 -9.78 45.39 -12.29
CA PHE A 13 -10.06 43.96 -12.56
C PHE A 13 -11.11 43.40 -11.63
N THR A 14 -11.81 42.37 -12.05
CA THR A 14 -12.65 41.52 -11.21
C THR A 14 -11.99 40.17 -11.05
N ALA A 15 -12.01 39.62 -9.84
CA ALA A 15 -11.61 38.26 -9.55
C ALA A 15 -12.79 37.54 -8.86
N ASP A 16 -13.18 36.40 -9.43
CA ASP A 16 -14.09 35.47 -8.78
C ASP A 16 -13.24 34.58 -7.88
N VAL A 17 -13.52 34.59 -6.59
CA VAL A 17 -12.75 33.80 -5.60
C VAL A 17 -13.69 32.74 -5.01
N ALA A 18 -13.26 31.48 -5.12
CA ALA A 18 -13.93 30.39 -4.43
C ALA A 18 -13.71 30.53 -2.91
N ILE A 19 -14.78 30.54 -2.16
CA ILE A 19 -14.76 30.59 -0.70
C ILE A 19 -15.06 29.20 -0.14
N LYS A 20 -14.61 28.94 1.08
CA LYS A 20 -14.96 27.72 1.82
C LYS A 20 -16.48 27.57 1.90
N PRO A 21 -17.03 26.39 1.56
CA PRO A 21 -18.47 26.17 1.59
C PRO A 21 -19.02 26.19 3.00
N GLU A 22 -20.27 26.62 3.15
CA GLU A 22 -21.04 26.37 4.35
C GLU A 22 -21.53 24.92 4.35
N VAL A 23 -21.48 24.27 5.51
CA VAL A 23 -21.94 22.89 5.71
C VAL A 23 -23.22 22.91 6.54
N GLU A 24 -24.31 22.43 5.97
CA GLU A 24 -25.52 22.12 6.70
C GLU A 24 -25.42 20.72 7.26
N LEU A 25 -25.06 20.60 8.57
CA LEU A 25 -24.95 19.34 9.25
C LEU A 25 -26.33 18.68 9.40
N GLY A 26 -26.43 17.40 8.97
CA GLY A 26 -27.53 16.53 9.32
C GLY A 26 -27.32 15.86 10.68
N THR A 27 -27.87 14.67 10.85
CA THR A 27 -27.65 13.85 12.04
C THR A 27 -26.20 13.34 12.05
N TYR A 28 -25.43 13.76 13.06
CA TYR A 28 -24.02 13.37 13.24
C TYR A 28 -23.71 12.73 14.59
N LYS A 29 -24.66 12.74 15.53
CA LYS A 29 -24.53 12.04 16.82
C LYS A 29 -25.31 10.74 16.81
N GLY A 30 -24.69 9.68 17.37
CA GLY A 30 -25.33 8.37 17.47
C GLY A 30 -25.47 7.67 16.12
N VAL A 31 -24.52 7.88 15.23
CA VAL A 31 -24.44 7.20 13.94
C VAL A 31 -24.14 5.72 14.15
N GLU A 32 -24.95 4.85 13.55
CA GLU A 32 -24.77 3.41 13.65
C GLU A 32 -23.89 2.89 12.51
N VAL A 33 -22.80 2.19 12.86
CA VAL A 33 -21.91 1.53 11.91
C VAL A 33 -21.77 0.05 12.24
N ALA A 34 -21.52 -0.76 11.22
CA ALA A 34 -21.33 -2.19 11.40
C ALA A 34 -20.12 -2.46 12.31
N LYS A 35 -20.30 -3.37 13.28
CA LYS A 35 -19.21 -3.81 14.17
C LYS A 35 -18.12 -4.48 13.34
N GLN A 36 -16.89 -4.00 13.52
CA GLN A 36 -15.73 -4.61 12.87
C GLN A 36 -15.21 -5.79 13.72
N GLU A 37 -14.80 -6.85 13.02
CA GLU A 37 -14.20 -8.03 13.66
C GLU A 37 -12.76 -7.71 14.09
N THR A 38 -12.45 -8.00 15.35
CA THR A 38 -11.11 -7.78 15.94
C THR A 38 -10.46 -9.05 16.46
N SER A 39 -11.19 -10.17 16.47
CA SER A 39 -10.62 -11.44 16.90
C SER A 39 -9.57 -11.95 15.91
N VAL A 40 -8.56 -12.60 16.45
CA VAL A 40 -7.47 -13.23 15.70
C VAL A 40 -7.57 -14.73 15.87
N SER A 41 -7.70 -15.45 14.78
CA SER A 41 -7.72 -16.90 14.76
C SER A 41 -6.30 -17.47 14.90
N ASP A 42 -6.21 -18.71 15.36
CA ASP A 42 -4.92 -19.41 15.41
C ASP A 42 -4.32 -19.63 14.01
N ASP A 43 -5.16 -19.72 12.97
CA ASP A 43 -4.69 -19.83 11.59
C ASP A 43 -3.99 -18.56 11.12
N GLU A 44 -4.49 -17.38 11.48
CA GLU A 44 -3.84 -16.11 11.18
C GLU A 44 -2.49 -15.96 11.91
N VAL A 45 -2.43 -16.40 13.15
CA VAL A 45 -1.17 -16.44 13.92
C VAL A 45 -0.17 -17.37 13.26
N ASN A 46 -0.60 -18.57 12.90
CA ASN A 46 0.26 -19.55 12.24
C ASN A 46 0.74 -19.04 10.87
N ALA A 47 -0.11 -18.39 10.09
CA ALA A 47 0.25 -17.80 8.80
C ALA A 47 1.33 -16.70 8.93
N GLU A 48 1.25 -15.86 9.96
CA GLU A 48 2.29 -14.83 10.21
C GLU A 48 3.61 -15.47 10.68
N ILE A 49 3.53 -16.52 11.50
CA ILE A 49 4.71 -17.30 11.90
C ILE A 49 5.33 -18.01 10.70
N GLU A 50 4.53 -18.63 9.82
CA GLU A 50 5.02 -19.27 8.61
C GLU A 50 5.70 -18.28 7.65
N LYS A 51 5.20 -17.06 7.58
CA LYS A 51 5.83 -16.00 6.81
C LYS A 51 7.23 -15.67 7.34
N THR A 52 7.36 -15.52 8.66
CA THR A 52 8.66 -15.30 9.32
C THR A 52 9.57 -16.51 9.14
N GLN A 53 9.07 -17.73 9.26
CA GLN A 53 9.79 -18.98 9.03
C GLN A 53 10.33 -19.05 7.58
N ASN A 54 9.50 -18.67 6.61
CA ASN A 54 9.88 -18.63 5.21
C ASN A 54 10.98 -17.59 4.91
N GLN A 55 10.95 -16.44 5.59
CA GLN A 55 11.98 -15.41 5.47
C GLN A 55 13.34 -15.84 6.06
N ASN A 56 13.31 -16.70 7.08
CA ASN A 56 14.49 -17.26 7.74
C ASN A 56 14.87 -18.65 7.23
N SER A 57 14.30 -19.06 6.10
CA SER A 57 14.68 -20.31 5.44
C SER A 57 16.08 -20.20 4.84
N ARG A 58 16.79 -21.33 4.81
CA ARG A 58 18.05 -21.47 4.09
C ARG A 58 17.87 -22.36 2.88
N THR A 59 18.75 -22.22 1.91
CA THR A 59 18.78 -23.11 0.75
C THR A 59 20.03 -23.96 0.80
N GLU A 60 19.89 -25.29 0.61
CA GLU A 60 21.00 -26.21 0.52
C GLU A 60 21.02 -26.90 -0.85
N VAL A 61 22.22 -27.12 -1.39
CA VAL A 61 22.39 -27.87 -2.65
C VAL A 61 22.08 -29.31 -2.37
N VAL A 62 21.27 -29.91 -3.23
CA VAL A 62 20.88 -31.31 -3.15
C VAL A 62 21.58 -32.10 -4.25
N GLU A 63 22.31 -33.13 -3.85
CA GLU A 63 22.95 -34.05 -4.76
C GLU A 63 22.29 -35.44 -4.68
N GLY A 64 22.30 -36.14 -5.81
CA GLY A 64 21.93 -37.58 -5.87
C GLY A 64 20.43 -37.88 -5.85
N ARG A 65 19.55 -36.88 -5.97
CA ARG A 65 18.12 -37.08 -6.22
C ARG A 65 17.61 -36.21 -7.36
N PRO A 66 16.52 -36.62 -8.02
CA PRO A 66 15.86 -35.81 -9.03
C PRO A 66 15.11 -34.61 -8.42
N VAL A 67 14.76 -33.66 -9.29
CA VAL A 67 13.93 -32.49 -9.01
C VAL A 67 12.58 -32.90 -8.42
N GLN A 68 12.19 -32.24 -7.36
CA GLN A 68 10.90 -32.41 -6.68
C GLN A 68 10.14 -31.09 -6.63
N ASN A 69 8.84 -31.18 -6.32
CA ASN A 69 8.03 -29.99 -6.09
C ASN A 69 8.58 -29.20 -4.89
N LYS A 70 8.59 -27.87 -4.98
CA LYS A 70 9.16 -26.88 -4.06
C LYS A 70 10.68 -26.76 -4.09
N ASP A 71 11.40 -27.53 -4.89
CA ASP A 71 12.83 -27.30 -5.11
C ASP A 71 13.06 -25.98 -5.87
N ILE A 72 14.19 -25.36 -5.59
CA ILE A 72 14.70 -24.23 -6.36
C ILE A 72 15.76 -24.78 -7.32
N VAL A 73 15.45 -24.79 -8.60
CA VAL A 73 16.38 -25.27 -9.62
C VAL A 73 17.03 -24.11 -10.35
N SER A 74 18.32 -24.24 -10.66
CA SER A 74 18.99 -23.36 -11.60
C SER A 74 18.94 -24.01 -12.99
N ILE A 75 18.32 -23.34 -13.95
CA ILE A 75 18.09 -23.86 -15.28
C ILE A 75 18.69 -22.96 -16.37
N ASP A 76 19.17 -23.60 -17.43
CA ASP A 76 19.34 -22.94 -18.72
C ASP A 76 18.20 -23.37 -19.61
N PHE A 77 17.61 -22.43 -20.33
CA PHE A 77 16.52 -22.75 -21.25
C PHE A 77 16.59 -21.94 -22.53
N GLU A 78 16.13 -22.55 -23.62
CA GLU A 78 15.95 -21.90 -24.92
C GLU A 78 14.64 -22.37 -25.55
N GLY A 79 13.74 -21.42 -25.86
CA GLY A 79 12.42 -21.66 -26.40
C GLY A 79 12.35 -21.51 -27.91
N PHE A 80 11.62 -22.41 -28.56
CA PHE A 80 11.42 -22.47 -30.01
C PHE A 80 9.92 -22.50 -30.33
N ILE A 81 9.53 -21.81 -31.40
CA ILE A 81 8.23 -21.93 -32.04
C ILE A 81 8.48 -22.31 -33.49
N ASP A 82 7.91 -23.40 -33.97
CA ASP A 82 8.16 -23.95 -35.31
C ASP A 82 9.66 -24.11 -35.61
N ASP A 83 10.44 -24.62 -34.65
CA ASP A 83 11.89 -24.80 -34.68
C ASP A 83 12.72 -23.51 -34.81
N VAL A 84 12.10 -22.35 -34.62
CA VAL A 84 12.76 -21.04 -34.64
C VAL A 84 12.83 -20.46 -33.22
N PRO A 85 14.02 -20.06 -32.72
CA PRO A 85 14.15 -19.43 -31.43
C PRO A 85 13.43 -18.04 -31.44
N PHE A 86 12.76 -17.70 -30.34
CA PHE A 86 12.06 -16.43 -30.22
C PHE A 86 12.69 -15.52 -29.16
N GLU A 87 12.51 -14.23 -29.32
CA GLU A 87 13.04 -13.22 -28.40
C GLU A 87 12.38 -13.34 -27.02
N GLY A 88 13.20 -13.31 -25.95
CA GLY A 88 12.75 -13.54 -24.58
C GLY A 88 12.61 -15.01 -24.18
N GLY A 89 12.78 -15.97 -25.12
CA GLY A 89 12.70 -17.41 -24.86
C GLY A 89 13.98 -18.03 -24.30
N LYS A 90 15.04 -17.28 -23.98
CA LYS A 90 16.33 -17.81 -23.54
C LYS A 90 16.75 -17.23 -22.19
N GLY A 91 17.23 -18.12 -21.32
CA GLY A 91 17.85 -17.75 -20.04
C GLY A 91 18.96 -18.71 -19.65
N THR A 92 19.91 -18.23 -18.86
CA THR A 92 21.03 -19.04 -18.32
C THR A 92 21.11 -18.86 -16.80
N ASN A 93 21.34 -19.96 -16.09
CA ASN A 93 21.37 -19.99 -14.62
C ASN A 93 20.16 -19.32 -13.97
N TYR A 94 18.99 -19.48 -14.59
CA TYR A 94 17.76 -18.87 -14.09
C TYR A 94 17.25 -19.65 -12.88
N PRO A 95 17.04 -18.97 -11.72
CA PRO A 95 16.48 -19.63 -10.54
C PRO A 95 14.96 -19.80 -10.70
N LEU A 96 14.49 -21.04 -10.68
CA LEU A 96 13.09 -21.39 -10.79
C LEU A 96 12.66 -22.25 -9.60
N THR A 97 11.61 -21.84 -8.91
CA THR A 97 10.99 -22.67 -7.87
C THR A 97 9.90 -23.55 -8.49
N ILE A 98 10.04 -24.85 -8.37
CA ILE A 98 9.10 -25.81 -8.92
C ILE A 98 7.76 -25.74 -8.17
N GLY A 99 6.66 -25.54 -8.91
CA GLY A 99 5.33 -25.37 -8.36
C GLY A 99 5.01 -23.93 -7.94
N SER A 100 5.85 -22.96 -8.33
CA SER A 100 5.57 -21.54 -8.10
C SER A 100 4.57 -20.93 -9.09
N HIS A 101 4.35 -21.60 -10.22
CA HIS A 101 3.53 -21.11 -11.35
C HIS A 101 4.00 -19.74 -11.89
N THR A 102 5.29 -19.47 -11.82
CA THR A 102 5.90 -18.26 -12.39
C THR A 102 6.18 -18.39 -13.89
N PHE A 103 6.31 -19.61 -14.35
CA PHE A 103 6.39 -19.95 -15.78
C PHE A 103 5.02 -20.34 -16.33
N ILE A 104 4.97 -20.53 -17.66
CA ILE A 104 3.73 -20.95 -18.36
C ILE A 104 3.25 -22.28 -17.76
N ASP A 105 1.95 -22.44 -17.64
CA ASP A 105 1.34 -23.66 -17.10
C ASP A 105 1.94 -24.93 -17.69
N THR A 106 2.15 -25.90 -16.83
CA THR A 106 2.79 -27.20 -17.13
C THR A 106 4.32 -27.18 -17.37
N PHE A 107 4.98 -26.01 -17.44
CA PHE A 107 6.42 -25.93 -17.63
C PHE A 107 7.19 -26.54 -16.45
N GLU A 108 6.86 -26.11 -15.24
CA GLU A 108 7.53 -26.55 -14.02
C GLU A 108 7.28 -28.03 -13.71
N ASP A 109 6.06 -28.51 -13.97
CA ASP A 109 5.67 -29.90 -13.74
C ASP A 109 6.47 -30.90 -14.57
N GLN A 110 6.87 -30.51 -15.79
CA GLN A 110 7.64 -31.37 -16.70
C GLN A 110 9.12 -31.49 -16.29
N LEU A 111 9.61 -30.62 -15.41
CA LEU A 111 10.95 -30.69 -14.84
C LEU A 111 11.03 -31.61 -13.62
N VAL A 112 9.90 -31.98 -13.01
CA VAL A 112 9.88 -32.91 -11.88
C VAL A 112 10.38 -34.28 -12.33
N GLY A 113 11.37 -34.79 -11.60
CA GLY A 113 12.02 -36.09 -11.93
C GLY A 113 13.30 -35.98 -12.77
N ALA A 114 13.65 -34.79 -13.27
CA ALA A 114 14.91 -34.56 -13.96
C ALA A 114 16.10 -34.54 -12.99
N ASN A 115 17.28 -34.95 -13.43
CA ASN A 115 18.49 -34.88 -12.63
C ASN A 115 19.35 -33.66 -13.04
N VAL A 116 20.30 -33.31 -12.20
CA VAL A 116 21.32 -32.31 -12.55
C VAL A 116 22.09 -32.78 -13.77
N GLY A 117 22.20 -31.93 -14.78
CA GLY A 117 22.83 -32.18 -16.07
C GLY A 117 21.89 -32.76 -17.13
N ASP A 118 20.65 -33.10 -16.79
CA ASP A 118 19.68 -33.58 -17.78
C ASP A 118 19.20 -32.42 -18.67
N GLU A 119 19.03 -32.70 -19.96
CA GLU A 119 18.39 -31.85 -20.94
C GLU A 119 16.94 -32.35 -21.14
N VAL A 120 15.95 -31.52 -20.78
CA VAL A 120 14.53 -31.85 -20.81
C VAL A 120 13.84 -31.03 -21.90
N GLU A 121 13.07 -31.68 -22.76
CA GLU A 121 12.19 -31.01 -23.71
C GLU A 121 10.86 -30.73 -23.08
N VAL A 122 10.58 -29.45 -22.81
CA VAL A 122 9.36 -28.98 -22.17
C VAL A 122 8.44 -28.36 -23.23
N LYS A 123 7.24 -28.93 -23.38
CA LYS A 123 6.22 -28.46 -24.33
C LYS A 123 5.13 -27.70 -23.59
N VAL A 124 4.89 -26.47 -24.01
CA VAL A 124 3.87 -25.59 -23.42
C VAL A 124 3.09 -24.89 -24.51
N THR A 125 1.87 -24.45 -24.17
CA THR A 125 1.06 -23.60 -25.04
C THR A 125 0.88 -22.24 -24.35
N PHE A 126 1.25 -21.17 -25.04
CA PHE A 126 1.03 -19.81 -24.52
C PHE A 126 -0.45 -19.51 -24.38
N PRO A 127 -0.90 -18.88 -23.28
CA PRO A 127 -2.29 -18.44 -23.11
C PRO A 127 -2.74 -17.48 -24.21
N GLU A 128 -4.04 -17.46 -24.49
CA GLU A 128 -4.65 -16.54 -25.49
C GLU A 128 -4.55 -15.07 -25.06
N ASP A 129 -4.42 -14.80 -23.76
CA ASP A 129 -4.28 -13.46 -23.17
C ASP A 129 -2.83 -13.10 -22.85
N TYR A 130 -1.86 -13.84 -23.37
CA TYR A 130 -0.45 -13.56 -23.13
C TYR A 130 -0.05 -12.17 -23.62
N GLN A 131 0.84 -11.47 -22.88
CA GLN A 131 1.19 -10.07 -23.17
C GLN A 131 1.82 -9.86 -24.54
N ALA A 132 2.65 -10.80 -25.01
CA ALA A 132 3.28 -10.75 -26.32
C ALA A 132 2.35 -11.33 -27.39
N GLU A 133 1.74 -10.48 -28.21
CA GLU A 133 0.80 -10.88 -29.26
C GLU A 133 1.37 -11.94 -30.23
N ALA A 134 2.68 -11.88 -30.50
CA ALA A 134 3.35 -12.83 -31.39
C ALA A 134 3.39 -14.27 -30.84
N LEU A 135 3.15 -14.45 -29.55
CA LEU A 135 3.23 -15.73 -28.86
C LEU A 135 1.86 -16.32 -28.47
N LYS A 136 0.80 -15.51 -28.45
CA LYS A 136 -0.55 -15.91 -28.02
C LYS A 136 -1.03 -17.19 -28.70
N GLY A 137 -1.49 -18.14 -27.90
CA GLY A 137 -2.06 -19.41 -28.35
C GLY A 137 -1.09 -20.34 -29.08
N LYS A 138 0.20 -20.01 -29.17
CA LYS A 138 1.18 -20.84 -29.88
C LYS A 138 1.77 -21.91 -28.99
N GLU A 139 2.03 -23.06 -29.58
CA GLU A 139 2.82 -24.11 -28.98
C GLU A 139 4.30 -23.75 -29.06
N ALA A 140 5.02 -23.94 -27.95
CA ALA A 140 6.44 -23.72 -27.85
C ALA A 140 7.14 -24.95 -27.27
N LEU A 141 8.32 -25.24 -27.78
CA LEU A 141 9.24 -26.25 -27.26
C LEU A 141 10.41 -25.56 -26.58
N PHE A 142 10.61 -25.83 -25.30
CA PHE A 142 11.78 -25.37 -24.56
C PHE A 142 12.75 -26.51 -24.36
N LYS A 143 14.01 -26.27 -24.68
CA LYS A 143 15.11 -27.14 -24.25
C LYS A 143 15.66 -26.61 -22.96
N VAL A 144 15.56 -27.39 -21.91
CA VAL A 144 15.86 -26.95 -20.54
C VAL A 144 16.95 -27.87 -19.98
N THR A 145 18.04 -27.27 -19.51
CA THR A 145 19.11 -28.00 -18.81
C THR A 145 19.03 -27.65 -17.32
N VAL A 146 19.00 -28.67 -16.47
CA VAL A 146 19.01 -28.48 -15.00
C VAL A 146 20.46 -28.40 -14.53
N ASN A 147 20.90 -27.24 -14.09
CA ASN A 147 22.29 -26.99 -13.67
C ASN A 147 22.50 -27.33 -12.18
N GLU A 148 21.53 -27.01 -11.33
CA GLU A 148 21.63 -27.21 -9.88
C GLU A 148 20.25 -27.41 -9.29
N ILE A 149 20.16 -28.22 -8.25
CA ILE A 149 18.94 -28.39 -7.44
C ILE A 149 19.26 -27.92 -6.04
N LYS A 150 18.41 -27.03 -5.51
CA LYS A 150 18.46 -26.57 -4.12
C LYS A 150 17.14 -26.89 -3.43
N GLU A 151 17.25 -27.31 -2.19
CA GLU A 151 16.11 -27.50 -1.31
C GLU A 151 15.99 -26.32 -0.36
N LYS A 152 14.76 -25.84 -0.18
CA LYS A 152 14.45 -24.82 0.81
C LYS A 152 14.22 -25.50 2.16
N ILE A 153 15.13 -25.26 3.10
CA ILE A 153 15.03 -25.80 4.47
C ILE A 153 14.41 -24.73 5.36
N LEU A 154 13.25 -25.05 5.89
CA LEU A 154 12.60 -24.23 6.89
C LEU A 154 13.16 -24.56 8.28
N PRO A 155 13.46 -23.55 9.13
CA PRO A 155 13.82 -23.79 10.52
C PRO A 155 12.66 -24.47 11.25
N ALA A 156 12.96 -25.30 12.26
CA ALA A 156 11.94 -25.87 13.12
C ALA A 156 11.26 -24.75 13.91
N LEU A 157 9.95 -24.91 14.19
CA LEU A 157 9.20 -23.95 15.01
C LEU A 157 9.34 -24.33 16.50
N ASP A 158 10.49 -24.01 17.07
CA ASP A 158 10.88 -24.32 18.44
C ASP A 158 11.46 -23.08 19.16
N ASP A 159 12.02 -23.28 20.33
CA ASP A 159 12.55 -22.19 21.14
C ASP A 159 13.81 -21.56 20.50
N GLU A 160 14.63 -22.34 19.76
CA GLU A 160 15.78 -21.81 19.02
C GLU A 160 15.31 -20.85 17.93
N PHE A 161 14.27 -21.22 17.18
CA PHE A 161 13.65 -20.31 16.20
C PHE A 161 13.14 -19.02 16.85
N ALA A 162 12.47 -19.10 18.00
CA ALA A 162 11.98 -17.92 18.70
C ALA A 162 13.11 -16.96 19.08
N GLN A 163 14.24 -17.49 19.57
CA GLN A 163 15.43 -16.72 19.93
C GLN A 163 16.09 -16.08 18.72
N ASP A 164 16.10 -16.77 17.57
CA ASP A 164 16.69 -16.26 16.34
C ASP A 164 15.91 -15.09 15.72
N VAL A 165 14.57 -15.10 15.83
CA VAL A 165 13.69 -14.14 15.15
C VAL A 165 13.10 -13.08 16.06
N SER A 166 13.32 -13.16 17.36
CA SER A 166 12.71 -12.29 18.37
C SER A 166 13.55 -12.16 19.64
N GLU A 167 13.03 -11.40 20.60
CA GLU A 167 13.62 -11.25 21.96
C GLU A 167 13.11 -12.30 22.97
N PHE A 168 12.31 -13.27 22.53
CA PHE A 168 11.69 -14.26 23.41
C PHE A 168 12.52 -15.55 23.49
N ASP A 169 12.61 -16.10 24.68
CA ASP A 169 13.34 -17.34 24.94
C ASP A 169 12.57 -18.60 24.54
N THR A 170 11.23 -18.52 24.44
CA THR A 170 10.39 -19.67 24.11
C THR A 170 9.48 -19.40 22.92
N PHE A 171 9.21 -20.45 22.14
CA PHE A 171 8.27 -20.36 21.01
C PHE A 171 6.84 -20.02 21.46
N ALA A 172 6.45 -20.46 22.67
CA ALA A 172 5.14 -20.13 23.23
C ALA A 172 4.98 -18.62 23.48
N ASP A 173 6.00 -17.97 24.03
CA ASP A 173 5.99 -16.53 24.29
C ASP A 173 6.02 -15.72 22.99
N TYR A 174 6.86 -16.15 22.04
CA TYR A 174 6.89 -15.56 20.70
C TYR A 174 5.52 -15.64 20.00
N LYS A 175 4.88 -16.83 20.01
CA LYS A 175 3.55 -17.02 19.44
C LYS A 175 2.49 -16.15 20.14
N ALA A 176 2.56 -16.00 21.45
CA ALA A 176 1.67 -15.13 22.21
C ALA A 176 1.85 -13.65 21.83
N ASP A 177 3.09 -13.21 21.63
CA ASP A 177 3.41 -11.85 21.19
C ASP A 177 2.91 -11.58 19.76
N VAL A 178 3.13 -12.51 18.81
CA VAL A 178 2.58 -12.42 17.45
C VAL A 178 1.06 -12.27 17.50
N LYS A 179 0.36 -13.09 18.30
CA LYS A 179 -1.09 -12.98 18.49
C LYS A 179 -1.49 -11.61 19.01
N LYS A 180 -0.83 -11.12 20.04
CA LYS A 180 -1.08 -9.81 20.65
C LYS A 180 -0.87 -8.68 19.62
N LYS A 181 0.22 -8.70 18.86
CA LYS A 181 0.49 -7.71 17.81
C LYS A 181 -0.58 -7.71 16.70
N LEU A 182 -1.04 -8.89 16.29
CA LEU A 182 -2.14 -9.00 15.33
C LEU A 182 -3.46 -8.48 15.91
N GLU A 183 -3.78 -8.77 17.18
CA GLU A 183 -4.96 -8.22 17.86
C GLU A 183 -4.92 -6.70 17.96
N GLU A 184 -3.78 -6.14 18.35
CA GLU A 184 -3.56 -4.69 18.41
C GLU A 184 -3.70 -4.04 17.02
N ALA A 185 -3.10 -4.64 15.98
CA ALA A 185 -3.22 -4.16 14.60
C ALA A 185 -4.67 -4.21 14.09
N LYS A 186 -5.39 -5.31 14.36
CA LYS A 186 -6.82 -5.43 14.03
C LYS A 186 -7.67 -4.43 14.80
N ALA A 187 -7.41 -4.20 16.07
CA ALA A 187 -8.13 -3.23 16.90
C ALA A 187 -7.96 -1.79 16.35
N ILE A 188 -6.73 -1.41 16.00
CA ILE A 188 -6.43 -0.12 15.39
C ILE A 188 -7.15 0.01 14.04
N ASN A 189 -7.06 -1.01 13.20
CA ASN A 189 -7.74 -1.00 11.90
C ASN A 189 -9.27 -0.93 12.04
N ALA A 190 -9.84 -1.70 12.97
CA ALA A 190 -11.27 -1.67 13.27
C ALA A 190 -11.73 -0.29 13.75
N LYS A 191 -10.94 0.37 14.62
CA LYS A 191 -11.20 1.73 15.06
C LYS A 191 -11.18 2.70 13.88
N ASN A 192 -10.15 2.68 13.06
CA ASN A 192 -10.03 3.56 11.88
C ASN A 192 -11.17 3.36 10.87
N LEU A 193 -11.58 2.10 10.64
CA LEU A 193 -12.71 1.78 9.77
C LEU A 193 -14.04 2.30 10.36
N LYS A 194 -14.24 2.10 11.66
CA LYS A 194 -15.42 2.61 12.37
C LYS A 194 -15.54 4.13 12.23
N GLU A 195 -14.47 4.87 12.53
CA GLU A 195 -14.40 6.32 12.39
C GLU A 195 -14.68 6.76 10.95
N ARG A 196 -14.06 6.10 9.97
CA ARG A 196 -14.28 6.40 8.55
C ARG A 196 -15.75 6.20 8.14
N PHE A 197 -16.34 5.05 8.50
CA PHE A 197 -17.74 4.77 8.16
C PHE A 197 -18.70 5.73 8.86
N ALA A 198 -18.42 6.10 10.11
CA ALA A 198 -19.21 7.09 10.82
C ALA A 198 -19.18 8.45 10.12
N ILE A 199 -18.00 8.94 9.75
CA ILE A 199 -17.85 10.19 9.01
C ILE A 199 -18.48 10.12 7.61
N ASP A 200 -18.32 9.00 6.88
CA ASP A 200 -18.97 8.81 5.58
C ASP A 200 -20.51 8.92 5.70
N GLN A 201 -21.09 8.40 6.78
CA GLN A 201 -22.53 8.53 7.05
C GLN A 201 -22.95 9.96 7.41
N VAL A 202 -22.12 10.67 8.20
CA VAL A 202 -22.36 12.09 8.49
C VAL A 202 -22.31 12.93 7.21
N ILE A 203 -21.37 12.64 6.30
CA ILE A 203 -21.30 13.30 4.99
C ILE A 203 -22.59 13.07 4.20
N ALA A 204 -23.06 11.81 4.15
CA ALA A 204 -24.30 11.48 3.44
C ALA A 204 -25.55 12.18 4.02
N ASN A 205 -25.55 12.46 5.33
CA ASN A 205 -26.62 13.19 6.02
C ASN A 205 -26.50 14.71 5.90
N SER A 206 -25.36 15.24 5.44
CA SER A 206 -25.05 16.66 5.40
C SER A 206 -25.14 17.21 3.98
N LYS A 207 -25.31 18.55 3.86
CA LYS A 207 -25.31 19.22 2.56
C LYS A 207 -24.18 20.23 2.50
N MET A 208 -23.46 20.22 1.39
CA MET A 208 -22.43 21.21 1.10
C MET A 208 -22.24 21.32 -0.42
N ASP A 209 -21.89 22.50 -0.89
CA ASP A 209 -21.57 22.77 -2.29
C ASP A 209 -20.11 23.22 -2.38
N ILE A 210 -19.25 22.34 -2.90
CA ILE A 210 -17.82 22.58 -2.99
C ILE A 210 -17.48 23.02 -4.41
N ALA A 211 -17.06 24.27 -4.54
CA ALA A 211 -16.73 24.86 -5.83
C ALA A 211 -15.55 24.15 -6.50
N ASP A 212 -15.65 23.94 -7.83
CA ASP A 212 -14.62 23.27 -8.65
C ASP A 212 -13.18 23.79 -8.43
N PRO A 213 -12.91 25.11 -8.26
CA PRO A 213 -11.56 25.58 -7.98
C PRO A 213 -10.95 24.98 -6.72
N ILE A 214 -11.76 24.77 -5.67
CA ILE A 214 -11.30 24.16 -4.41
C ILE A 214 -10.96 22.67 -4.62
N VAL A 215 -11.80 21.96 -5.40
CA VAL A 215 -11.54 20.56 -5.76
C VAL A 215 -10.25 20.45 -6.57
N ASN A 216 -10.05 21.35 -7.55
CA ASN A 216 -8.84 21.37 -8.37
C ASN A 216 -7.57 21.67 -7.58
N ASP A 217 -7.64 22.55 -6.58
CA ASP A 217 -6.53 22.80 -5.65
C ASP A 217 -6.20 21.57 -4.83
N GLN A 218 -7.22 20.87 -4.32
CA GLN A 218 -7.03 19.61 -3.60
C GLN A 218 -6.40 18.52 -4.48
N ILE A 219 -6.84 18.38 -5.73
CA ILE A 219 -6.24 17.47 -6.71
C ILE A 219 -4.76 17.80 -6.90
N THR A 220 -4.44 19.09 -7.04
CA THR A 220 -3.04 19.52 -7.21
C THR A 220 -2.18 19.16 -6.02
N ARG A 221 -2.68 19.31 -4.78
CA ARG A 221 -1.99 18.87 -3.57
C ARG A 221 -1.77 17.35 -3.57
N MET A 222 -2.80 16.58 -3.92
CA MET A 222 -2.70 15.12 -3.99
C MET A 222 -1.67 14.65 -5.03
N ILE A 223 -1.60 15.33 -6.19
CA ILE A 223 -0.58 15.03 -7.21
C ILE A 223 0.82 15.34 -6.69
N ASN A 224 1.01 16.47 -5.98
CA ASN A 224 2.30 16.82 -5.38
C ASN A 224 2.73 15.83 -4.29
N ASP A 225 1.77 15.30 -3.50
CA ASP A 225 2.04 14.27 -2.51
C ASP A 225 2.42 12.94 -3.18
N PHE A 226 1.70 12.57 -4.22
CA PHE A 226 2.01 11.40 -5.05
C PHE A 226 3.39 11.53 -5.70
N GLN A 227 3.71 12.68 -6.27
CA GLN A 227 5.02 12.96 -6.86
C GLN A 227 6.13 12.74 -5.84
N ARG A 228 6.02 13.30 -4.64
CA ARG A 228 7.01 13.10 -3.57
C ARG A 228 7.18 11.62 -3.20
N SER A 229 6.08 10.87 -3.21
CA SER A 229 6.11 9.43 -2.89
C SER A 229 6.83 8.61 -3.95
N ILE A 230 6.61 8.88 -5.25
CA ILE A 230 7.24 8.12 -6.33
C ILE A 230 8.67 8.57 -6.61
N GLU A 231 9.02 9.82 -6.34
CA GLU A 231 10.40 10.32 -6.41
C GLU A 231 11.34 9.58 -5.44
N GLN A 232 10.84 9.19 -4.27
CA GLN A 232 11.57 8.33 -3.33
C GLN A 232 11.86 6.93 -3.89
N GLN A 233 11.10 6.49 -4.89
CA GLN A 233 11.29 5.23 -5.61
C GLN A 233 12.08 5.42 -6.92
N GLY A 234 12.60 6.63 -7.17
CA GLY A 234 13.40 6.97 -8.34
C GLY A 234 12.59 7.16 -9.64
N MET A 235 11.29 7.42 -9.55
CA MET A 235 10.41 7.59 -10.71
C MET A 235 9.78 8.99 -10.71
N SER A 236 9.59 9.61 -11.89
CA SER A 236 8.79 10.84 -12.02
C SER A 236 7.33 10.56 -12.36
N VAL A 237 6.44 11.55 -12.14
CA VAL A 237 5.02 11.43 -12.51
C VAL A 237 4.86 11.21 -14.01
N GLU A 238 5.68 11.86 -14.83
CA GLU A 238 5.65 11.72 -16.28
C GLU A 238 6.00 10.28 -16.71
N GLN A 239 7.03 9.68 -16.08
CA GLN A 239 7.40 8.29 -16.34
C GLN A 239 6.28 7.33 -15.92
N TYR A 240 5.70 7.55 -14.73
CA TYR A 240 4.56 6.77 -14.27
C TYR A 240 3.39 6.83 -15.25
N LEU A 241 3.01 8.02 -15.70
CA LEU A 241 1.91 8.21 -16.65
C LEU A 241 2.20 7.58 -18.01
N GLN A 242 3.46 7.61 -18.45
CA GLN A 242 3.89 6.96 -19.69
C GLN A 242 3.73 5.43 -19.58
N TYR A 243 4.13 4.81 -18.45
CA TYR A 243 3.91 3.38 -18.21
C TYR A 243 2.43 3.02 -18.11
N ALA A 244 1.62 3.88 -17.49
CA ALA A 244 0.19 3.67 -17.35
C ALA A 244 -0.61 3.96 -18.65
N GLY A 245 0.02 4.52 -19.66
CA GLY A 245 -0.66 4.93 -20.91
C GLY A 245 -1.70 6.03 -20.69
N ALA A 246 -1.54 6.87 -19.66
CA ALA A 246 -2.48 7.90 -19.24
C ALA A 246 -1.91 9.32 -19.43
N THR A 247 -2.81 10.28 -19.65
CA THR A 247 -2.45 11.70 -19.66
C THR A 247 -2.61 12.31 -18.26
N MET A 248 -1.97 13.47 -18.01
CA MET A 248 -2.13 14.20 -16.75
C MET A 248 -3.61 14.59 -16.51
N ASP A 249 -4.36 14.94 -17.54
CA ASP A 249 -5.77 15.31 -17.42
C ASP A 249 -6.62 14.10 -17.00
N GLN A 250 -6.38 12.93 -17.59
CA GLN A 250 -7.03 11.68 -17.17
C GLN A 250 -6.68 11.33 -15.72
N PHE A 251 -5.43 11.51 -15.33
CA PHE A 251 -4.99 11.26 -13.96
C PHE A 251 -5.66 12.22 -12.96
N ARG A 252 -5.80 13.50 -13.31
CA ARG A 252 -6.57 14.47 -12.51
C ARG A 252 -8.03 14.08 -12.35
N GLU A 253 -8.67 13.62 -13.43
CA GLU A 253 -10.07 13.16 -13.37
C GLU A 253 -10.23 11.91 -12.48
N THR A 254 -9.30 10.97 -12.51
CA THR A 254 -9.34 9.80 -11.61
C THR A 254 -9.19 10.18 -10.13
N MET A 255 -8.49 11.27 -9.82
CA MET A 255 -8.32 11.76 -8.46
C MET A 255 -9.51 12.61 -7.94
N LYS A 256 -10.37 13.09 -8.84
CA LYS A 256 -11.47 14.01 -8.48
C LYS A 256 -12.43 13.44 -7.43
N PRO A 257 -12.90 12.18 -7.50
CA PRO A 257 -13.77 11.61 -6.48
C PRO A 257 -13.12 11.58 -5.09
N ASP A 258 -11.84 11.20 -5.02
CA ASP A 258 -11.10 11.12 -3.77
C ASP A 258 -10.81 12.51 -3.19
N ALA A 259 -10.50 13.49 -4.06
CA ALA A 259 -10.32 14.88 -3.66
C ALA A 259 -11.60 15.45 -3.06
N LEU A 260 -12.75 15.22 -3.72
CA LEU A 260 -14.05 15.64 -3.24
C LEU A 260 -14.36 14.99 -1.88
N LYS A 261 -14.14 13.68 -1.74
CA LYS A 261 -14.36 12.96 -0.50
C LYS A 261 -13.48 13.50 0.64
N ARG A 262 -12.22 13.77 0.42
CA ARG A 262 -11.30 14.35 1.41
C ARG A 262 -11.77 15.74 1.85
N LEU A 263 -12.23 16.58 0.92
CA LEU A 263 -12.78 17.89 1.25
C LEU A 263 -14.07 17.79 2.04
N GLN A 264 -14.98 16.90 1.66
CA GLN A 264 -16.23 16.65 2.39
C GLN A 264 -15.97 16.20 3.83
N GLN A 265 -15.07 15.24 4.02
CA GLN A 265 -14.65 14.77 5.35
C GLN A 265 -14.12 15.92 6.20
N ARG A 266 -13.20 16.70 5.64
CA ARG A 266 -12.60 17.84 6.33
C ARG A 266 -13.67 18.87 6.74
N TYR A 267 -14.50 19.29 5.80
CA TYR A 267 -15.49 20.36 6.06
C TYR A 267 -16.60 19.93 7.02
N VAL A 268 -17.05 18.67 6.96
CA VAL A 268 -18.03 18.12 7.91
C VAL A 268 -17.45 18.12 9.32
N VAL A 269 -16.22 17.63 9.51
CA VAL A 269 -15.60 17.56 10.83
C VAL A 269 -15.34 18.97 11.38
N GLU A 270 -14.84 19.90 10.56
CA GLU A 270 -14.69 21.31 10.96
C GLU A 270 -16.04 21.96 11.34
N ALA A 271 -17.11 21.61 10.64
CA ALA A 271 -18.45 22.08 10.99
C ALA A 271 -18.93 21.53 12.33
N ILE A 272 -18.63 20.25 12.65
CA ILE A 272 -18.91 19.65 13.96
C ILE A 272 -18.10 20.35 15.06
N VAL A 273 -16.79 20.58 14.85
CA VAL A 273 -15.94 21.35 15.79
C VAL A 273 -16.57 22.69 16.12
N LYS A 274 -17.08 23.41 15.11
CA LYS A 274 -17.73 24.70 15.28
C LYS A 274 -19.07 24.57 15.98
N ALA A 275 -19.93 23.62 15.61
CA ALA A 275 -21.27 23.43 16.18
C ALA A 275 -21.20 23.04 17.67
N GLU A 276 -20.25 22.21 18.04
CA GLU A 276 -20.04 21.74 19.42
C GLU A 276 -19.11 22.64 20.23
N ASN A 277 -18.56 23.71 19.62
CA ASN A 277 -17.59 24.62 20.24
C ASN A 277 -16.41 23.85 20.89
N ILE A 278 -15.91 22.86 20.18
CA ILE A 278 -14.82 21.99 20.66
C ILE A 278 -13.55 22.82 20.82
N LYS A 279 -13.01 22.82 22.03
CA LYS A 279 -11.74 23.46 22.35
C LYS A 279 -10.74 22.43 22.83
N VAL A 280 -9.48 22.65 22.52
CA VAL A 280 -8.35 21.88 23.02
C VAL A 280 -7.76 22.64 24.20
N SER A 281 -7.76 22.02 25.38
CA SER A 281 -7.12 22.61 26.55
C SER A 281 -5.58 22.58 26.41
N ASP A 282 -4.89 23.36 27.24
CA ASP A 282 -3.43 23.37 27.20
C ASP A 282 -2.86 22.00 27.63
N GLU A 283 -3.53 21.27 28.51
CA GLU A 283 -3.14 19.92 28.92
C GLU A 283 -3.27 18.91 27.74
N GLU A 284 -4.40 18.94 27.01
CA GLU A 284 -4.60 18.10 25.81
C GLU A 284 -3.59 18.44 24.72
N PHE A 285 -3.28 19.72 24.56
CA PHE A 285 -2.26 20.14 23.60
C PHE A 285 -0.87 19.63 23.97
N GLU A 286 -0.49 19.69 25.25
CA GLU A 286 0.77 19.12 25.73
C GLU A 286 0.86 17.60 25.49
N GLN A 287 -0.21 16.87 25.76
CA GLN A 287 -0.28 15.43 25.47
C GLN A 287 -0.09 15.13 24.00
N GLU A 288 -0.67 15.96 23.13
CA GLU A 288 -0.52 15.81 21.69
C GLU A 288 0.91 16.08 21.22
N LEU A 289 1.55 17.12 21.76
CA LEU A 289 2.96 17.40 21.48
C LEU A 289 3.88 16.25 21.93
N GLU A 290 3.58 15.67 23.13
CA GLU A 290 4.33 14.52 23.64
C GLU A 290 4.15 13.28 22.74
N ALA A 291 2.94 13.01 22.29
CA ALA A 291 2.65 11.89 21.39
C ALA A 291 3.37 12.05 20.04
N GLN A 292 3.41 13.27 19.50
CA GLN A 292 4.11 13.54 18.25
C GLN A 292 5.64 13.48 18.43
N ALA A 293 6.19 14.04 19.50
CA ALA A 293 7.61 13.96 19.82
C ALA A 293 8.09 12.50 19.92
N LYS A 294 7.31 11.64 20.60
CA LYS A 294 7.57 10.19 20.68
C LYS A 294 7.55 9.51 19.30
N ARG A 295 6.60 9.88 18.44
CA ARG A 295 6.50 9.33 17.08
C ARG A 295 7.74 9.65 16.23
N TYR A 296 8.28 10.85 16.40
CA TYR A 296 9.50 11.28 15.69
C TYR A 296 10.79 10.90 16.42
N ASN A 297 10.69 10.25 17.58
CA ASN A 297 11.82 9.90 18.44
C ASN A 297 12.70 11.14 18.80
N ILE A 298 12.04 12.24 19.15
CA ILE A 298 12.64 13.53 19.51
C ILE A 298 12.22 13.88 20.95
N GLU A 299 13.11 14.49 21.72
CA GLU A 299 12.75 15.01 23.04
C GLU A 299 11.68 16.11 22.93
N LEU A 300 10.70 16.11 23.86
CA LEU A 300 9.58 17.04 23.83
C LEU A 300 10.02 18.51 23.83
N SER A 301 11.08 18.83 24.56
CA SER A 301 11.68 20.17 24.60
C SER A 301 12.16 20.65 23.24
N ASP A 302 12.85 19.76 22.51
CA ASP A 302 13.38 20.05 21.19
C ASP A 302 12.26 20.14 20.16
N PHE A 303 11.28 19.23 20.24
CA PHE A 303 10.11 19.29 19.40
C PHE A 303 9.36 20.61 19.54
N LYS A 304 9.15 21.10 20.77
CA LYS A 304 8.53 22.41 21.03
C LYS A 304 9.31 23.59 20.46
N ASN A 305 10.64 23.51 20.44
CA ASN A 305 11.49 24.59 19.97
C ASN A 305 11.50 24.73 18.43
N ILE A 306 11.24 23.66 17.69
CA ILE A 306 11.18 23.68 16.22
C ILE A 306 9.82 24.08 15.67
N LEU A 307 8.77 24.10 16.52
CA LEU A 307 7.41 24.46 16.11
C LEU A 307 7.23 26.00 16.13
N ASP A 308 6.88 26.55 14.98
CA ASP A 308 6.39 27.91 14.87
C ASP A 308 4.89 28.03 15.30
N ASP A 309 4.37 29.23 15.32
CA ASP A 309 3.00 29.50 15.76
C ASP A 309 1.97 28.85 14.81
N GLU A 310 2.28 28.75 13.50
CA GLU A 310 1.40 28.15 12.51
C GLU A 310 1.31 26.62 12.71
N ALA A 311 2.44 25.95 12.90
CA ALA A 311 2.48 24.52 13.22
C ALA A 311 1.78 24.20 14.54
N ARG A 312 1.93 25.06 15.58
CA ARG A 312 1.20 24.91 16.85
C ARG A 312 -0.31 25.04 16.67
N ALA A 313 -0.75 26.00 15.85
CA ALA A 313 -2.16 26.19 15.54
C ALA A 313 -2.73 24.98 14.80
N GLN A 314 -1.97 24.44 13.82
CA GLN A 314 -2.37 23.25 13.08
C GLN A 314 -2.49 22.02 13.99
N ILE A 315 -1.56 21.81 14.92
CA ILE A 315 -1.64 20.68 15.88
C ILE A 315 -2.88 20.81 16.77
N LYS A 316 -3.23 22.04 17.22
CA LYS A 316 -4.47 22.29 17.97
C LYS A 316 -5.72 22.01 17.13
N GLU A 317 -5.73 22.39 15.88
CA GLU A 317 -6.83 22.12 14.95
C GLU A 317 -7.00 20.60 14.72
N ASP A 318 -5.90 19.88 14.48
CA ASP A 318 -5.91 18.43 14.30
C ASP A 318 -6.40 17.68 15.57
N ALA A 319 -6.06 18.19 16.76
CA ALA A 319 -6.56 17.65 18.01
C ALA A 319 -8.08 17.91 18.19
N ALA A 320 -8.57 19.09 17.81
CA ALA A 320 -10.00 19.40 17.82
C ALA A 320 -10.78 18.52 16.83
N ILE A 321 -10.22 18.29 15.65
CA ILE A 321 -10.76 17.39 14.62
C ILE A 321 -10.91 15.97 15.18
N ARG A 322 -9.88 15.42 15.86
CA ARG A 322 -9.97 14.09 16.47
C ARG A 322 -11.06 14.01 17.54
N LYS A 323 -11.16 15.02 18.40
CA LYS A 323 -12.25 15.10 19.39
C LYS A 323 -13.63 15.13 18.73
N ALA A 324 -13.78 15.80 17.59
CA ALA A 324 -15.02 15.82 16.84
C ALA A 324 -15.36 14.44 16.24
N ILE A 325 -14.36 13.71 15.76
CA ILE A 325 -14.52 12.34 15.24
C ILE A 325 -14.93 11.38 16.36
N ASP A 326 -14.29 11.48 17.52
CA ASP A 326 -14.62 10.66 18.71
C ASP A 326 -16.04 10.92 19.26
N LEU A 327 -16.63 12.09 18.95
CA LEU A 327 -17.97 12.48 19.40
C LEU A 327 -19.07 11.88 18.52
N VAL A 328 -18.77 11.56 17.25
CA VAL A 328 -19.71 11.01 16.26
C VAL A 328 -20.03 9.54 16.55
#